data_1ad9e1870643473105e46b7b343b3985
#
_entry.id   1ad9e1870643473105e46b7b343b3985
#
_cell.length_a   1.000
_cell.length_b   1.000
_cell.length_c   1.000
_cell.angle_alpha   90.00
_cell.angle_beta   90.00
_cell.angle_gamma   90.00
#
_symmetry.space_group_name_H-M   'P 1'
#
loop_
_entity.id
_entity.type
_entity.pdbx_description
1 polymer ?
#
loop_
_entity_poly.entity_id
_entity_poly.type
_entity_poly.pdbx_seq_one_letter_code
_entity_poly.pdbx_strand_id
1 'polypeptide(L)'
;VDVGVGVVFGLVGYRYERVGILMHEEHLEAALGVGPHTISVPSICPADDIDTDDFSNAVPDEIFEKIVAVIRIAVPYTGMIISTRESQKTREHVLQLGISQISGGSRTSVGGYTEPVRDDSSAQFDVSDTRTLDEVVNWLMKMGFIPSFCTACYRAGRTGDRFMSLLKSGQIVNCCQPNALMTLKEYLEDYASPETKEIGESLIAKEIRKVPNEKVRERAIQYLEELKEGKRDFRF
;
A
#
# COMPACT_ATOMS: atom_id res chain seq x y z
N VAL A 1 -8.04 2.05 18.27
CA VAL A 1 -6.68 1.71 17.82
C VAL A 1 -6.81 0.83 16.59
N ASP A 2 -6.12 1.17 15.52
CA ASP A 2 -6.06 0.33 14.33
C ASP A 2 -5.05 -0.81 14.53
N VAL A 3 -5.39 -1.99 14.03
CA VAL A 3 -4.52 -3.16 14.05
C VAL A 3 -4.33 -3.70 12.63
N GLY A 4 -3.16 -4.24 12.37
CA GLY A 4 -2.87 -5.04 11.18
C GLY A 4 -2.70 -6.50 11.59
N VAL A 5 -3.16 -7.39 10.75
CA VAL A 5 -2.93 -8.84 10.89
C VAL A 5 -2.15 -9.33 9.68
N GLY A 6 -1.51 -10.48 9.79
CA GLY A 6 -0.78 -11.05 8.67
C GLY A 6 -0.34 -12.47 8.93
N VAL A 7 0.01 -13.15 7.87
CA VAL A 7 0.58 -14.49 7.89
C VAL A 7 1.65 -14.58 6.81
N VAL A 8 2.75 -15.28 7.13
CA VAL A 8 3.80 -15.59 6.13
C VAL A 8 3.41 -16.89 5.44
N PHE A 9 2.98 -16.79 4.18
CA PHE A 9 2.59 -17.96 3.38
C PHE A 9 3.80 -18.80 3.00
N GLY A 10 3.66 -20.10 3.14
CA GLY A 10 4.69 -21.09 2.80
C GLY A 10 5.36 -21.79 3.98
N LEU A 11 5.05 -21.40 5.22
CA LEU A 11 5.52 -22.09 6.42
C LEU A 11 4.71 -23.38 6.66
N VAL A 12 3.41 -23.28 6.58
CA VAL A 12 2.46 -24.41 6.61
C VAL A 12 1.67 -24.47 5.31
N GLY A 13 0.63 -25.29 5.27
CA GLY A 13 -0.21 -25.35 4.07
C GLY A 13 -1.01 -24.06 3.87
N TYR A 14 -0.84 -23.38 2.76
CA TYR A 14 -1.45 -22.07 2.47
C TYR A 14 -2.97 -22.02 2.61
N ARG A 15 -3.65 -23.17 2.45
CA ARG A 15 -5.11 -23.26 2.65
C ARG A 15 -5.48 -23.07 4.10
N TYR A 16 -4.70 -23.68 5.00
CA TYR A 16 -4.87 -23.54 6.45
C TYR A 16 -4.56 -22.09 6.89
N GLU A 17 -3.43 -21.55 6.45
CA GLU A 17 -3.00 -20.19 6.75
C GLU A 17 -4.04 -19.15 6.30
N ARG A 18 -4.59 -19.31 5.08
CA ARG A 18 -5.63 -18.43 4.55
C ARG A 18 -6.93 -18.50 5.36
N VAL A 19 -7.39 -19.70 5.70
CA VAL A 19 -8.58 -19.85 6.53
C VAL A 19 -8.35 -19.26 7.92
N GLY A 20 -7.19 -19.49 8.51
CA GLY A 20 -6.82 -18.95 9.82
C GLY A 20 -6.88 -17.43 9.86
N ILE A 21 -6.34 -16.73 8.86
CA ILE A 21 -6.38 -15.26 8.82
C ILE A 21 -7.81 -14.72 8.64
N LEU A 22 -8.64 -15.37 7.83
CA LEU A 22 -10.04 -14.97 7.65
C LEU A 22 -10.87 -15.21 8.92
N MET A 23 -10.68 -16.33 9.60
CA MET A 23 -11.32 -16.60 10.89
C MET A 23 -10.86 -15.59 11.97
N HIS A 24 -9.60 -15.18 11.95
CA HIS A 24 -9.08 -14.18 12.88
C HIS A 24 -9.70 -12.79 12.61
N GLU A 25 -9.85 -12.42 11.36
CA GLU A 25 -10.53 -11.18 10.96
C GLU A 25 -11.98 -11.17 11.42
N GLU A 26 -12.74 -12.23 11.13
CA GLU A 26 -14.13 -12.41 11.55
C GLU A 26 -14.27 -12.36 13.09
N HIS A 27 -13.33 -13.01 13.80
CA HIS A 27 -13.30 -12.96 15.26
C HIS A 27 -13.11 -11.53 15.79
N LEU A 28 -12.17 -10.78 15.22
CA LEU A 28 -11.94 -9.38 15.62
C LEU A 28 -13.18 -8.50 15.36
N GLU A 29 -13.83 -8.67 14.22
CA GLU A 29 -15.06 -7.92 13.92
C GLU A 29 -16.19 -8.30 14.89
N ALA A 30 -16.36 -9.58 15.19
CA ALA A 30 -17.37 -10.06 16.13
C ALA A 30 -17.11 -9.62 17.58
N ALA A 31 -15.87 -9.66 18.02
CA ALA A 31 -15.50 -9.35 19.42
C ALA A 31 -15.39 -7.84 19.69
N LEU A 32 -14.94 -7.05 18.72
CA LEU A 32 -14.61 -5.63 18.87
C LEU A 32 -15.52 -4.69 18.07
N GLY A 33 -16.40 -5.23 17.24
CA GLY A 33 -17.28 -4.45 16.36
C GLY A 33 -16.59 -3.88 15.12
N VAL A 34 -15.31 -4.17 14.94
CA VAL A 34 -14.52 -3.71 13.80
C VAL A 34 -13.40 -4.72 13.48
N GLY A 35 -13.22 -5.03 12.20
CA GLY A 35 -12.12 -5.85 11.71
C GLY A 35 -10.78 -5.10 11.66
N PRO A 36 -9.68 -5.78 11.28
CA PRO A 36 -8.37 -5.16 11.17
C PRO A 36 -8.35 -4.11 10.05
N HIS A 37 -7.50 -3.09 10.23
CA HIS A 37 -7.29 -2.04 9.24
C HIS A 37 -6.57 -2.58 7.99
N THR A 38 -5.63 -3.49 8.20
CA THR A 38 -4.80 -4.05 7.12
C THR A 38 -4.52 -5.54 7.31
N ILE A 39 -4.38 -6.23 6.18
CA ILE A 39 -3.89 -7.60 6.09
C ILE A 39 -2.57 -7.59 5.32
N SER A 40 -1.52 -8.13 5.93
CA SER A 40 -0.23 -8.33 5.29
C SER A 40 -0.11 -9.77 4.77
N VAL A 41 0.32 -9.92 3.52
CA VAL A 41 0.38 -11.21 2.82
C VAL A 41 1.78 -11.53 2.29
N PRO A 42 2.84 -11.53 3.13
CA PRO A 42 4.16 -11.91 2.67
C PRO A 42 4.25 -13.41 2.39
N SER A 43 5.04 -13.79 1.37
CA SER A 43 5.52 -15.16 1.20
C SER A 43 6.85 -15.37 1.91
N ILE A 44 7.22 -16.65 2.11
CA ILE A 44 8.55 -16.98 2.59
C ILE A 44 9.57 -16.61 1.51
N CYS A 45 10.68 -15.98 1.92
CA CYS A 45 11.78 -15.59 1.04
C CYS A 45 13.10 -16.12 1.57
N PRO A 46 14.10 -16.30 0.71
CA PRO A 46 15.44 -16.68 1.14
C PRO A 46 16.03 -15.68 2.14
N ALA A 47 16.87 -16.17 3.03
CA ALA A 47 17.72 -15.40 3.94
C ALA A 47 19.02 -16.19 4.16
N ASP A 48 20.02 -15.58 4.81
CA ASP A 48 21.35 -16.19 4.97
C ASP A 48 21.35 -17.65 5.44
N ASP A 49 20.46 -17.98 6.42
CA ASP A 49 20.33 -19.32 7.00
C ASP A 49 19.02 -20.02 6.61
N ILE A 50 18.31 -19.52 5.59
CA ILE A 50 17.01 -20.05 5.17
C ILE A 50 17.02 -20.28 3.66
N ASP A 51 17.03 -21.56 3.27
CA ASP A 51 16.75 -21.97 1.91
C ASP A 51 15.25 -22.23 1.74
N THR A 52 14.62 -21.56 0.76
CA THR A 52 13.20 -21.77 0.50
C THR A 52 12.87 -23.16 0.01
N ASP A 53 13.84 -23.88 -0.54
CA ASP A 53 13.69 -25.25 -1.00
C ASP A 53 13.53 -26.25 0.17
N ASP A 54 13.91 -25.86 1.39
CA ASP A 54 13.67 -26.65 2.59
C ASP A 54 12.20 -26.63 3.04
N PHE A 55 11.40 -25.72 2.47
CA PHE A 55 9.97 -25.58 2.81
C PHE A 55 9.08 -26.22 1.76
N SER A 56 8.60 -27.42 2.05
CA SER A 56 7.70 -28.19 1.16
C SER A 56 6.37 -27.48 0.85
N ASN A 57 6.06 -26.40 1.56
CA ASN A 57 4.83 -25.62 1.43
C ASN A 57 5.04 -24.26 0.74
N ALA A 58 6.22 -24.01 0.16
CA ALA A 58 6.48 -22.78 -0.61
C ALA A 58 5.36 -22.53 -1.64
N VAL A 59 4.95 -21.29 -1.75
CA VAL A 59 3.78 -20.91 -2.55
C VAL A 59 4.23 -20.32 -3.89
N PRO A 60 3.94 -21.00 -5.03
CA PRO A 60 4.20 -20.44 -6.35
C PRO A 60 3.38 -19.17 -6.61
N ASP A 61 3.88 -18.28 -7.47
CA ASP A 61 3.25 -16.99 -7.81
C ASP A 61 1.77 -17.13 -8.18
N GLU A 62 1.41 -18.11 -9.01
CA GLU A 62 0.00 -18.35 -9.42
C GLU A 62 -0.92 -18.68 -8.24
N ILE A 63 -0.41 -19.39 -7.23
CA ILE A 63 -1.17 -19.71 -6.03
C ILE A 63 -1.22 -18.48 -5.13
N PHE A 64 -0.13 -17.71 -5.04
CA PHE A 64 -0.09 -16.45 -4.29
C PHE A 64 -1.10 -15.44 -4.81
N GLU A 65 -1.19 -15.25 -6.13
CA GLU A 65 -2.20 -14.40 -6.78
C GLU A 65 -3.63 -14.85 -6.43
N LYS A 66 -3.90 -16.17 -6.46
CA LYS A 66 -5.20 -16.71 -6.04
C LYS A 66 -5.51 -16.46 -4.56
N ILE A 67 -4.51 -16.56 -3.67
CA ILE A 67 -4.66 -16.24 -2.26
C ILE A 67 -5.08 -14.78 -2.09
N VAL A 68 -4.38 -13.85 -2.74
CA VAL A 68 -4.70 -12.42 -2.71
C VAL A 68 -6.12 -12.15 -3.19
N ALA A 69 -6.50 -12.72 -4.33
CA ALA A 69 -7.85 -12.56 -4.90
C ALA A 69 -8.94 -13.08 -3.95
N VAL A 70 -8.74 -14.26 -3.33
CA VAL A 70 -9.70 -14.84 -2.38
C VAL A 70 -9.83 -13.98 -1.13
N ILE A 71 -8.71 -13.50 -0.55
CA ILE A 71 -8.75 -12.63 0.62
C ILE A 71 -9.48 -11.32 0.28
N ARG A 72 -9.20 -10.72 -0.89
CA ARG A 72 -9.88 -9.49 -1.33
C ARG A 72 -11.40 -9.67 -1.45
N ILE A 73 -11.87 -10.81 -1.94
CA ILE A 73 -13.31 -11.10 -2.05
C ILE A 73 -13.93 -11.33 -0.66
N ALA A 74 -13.23 -12.04 0.23
CA ALA A 74 -13.71 -12.36 1.56
C ALA A 74 -13.77 -11.14 2.49
N VAL A 75 -12.77 -10.24 2.40
CA VAL A 75 -12.66 -9.05 3.25
C VAL A 75 -12.51 -7.78 2.40
N PRO A 76 -13.58 -7.33 1.74
CA PRO A 76 -13.52 -6.28 0.72
C PRO A 76 -13.12 -4.90 1.24
N TYR A 77 -13.32 -4.63 2.52
CA TYR A 77 -13.07 -3.32 3.14
C TYR A 77 -11.70 -3.20 3.83
N THR A 78 -11.02 -4.30 4.08
CA THR A 78 -9.71 -4.29 4.73
C THR A 78 -8.60 -3.95 3.75
N GLY A 79 -7.67 -3.09 4.12
CA GLY A 79 -6.47 -2.81 3.34
C GLY A 79 -5.60 -4.06 3.20
N MET A 80 -4.99 -4.28 2.05
CA MET A 80 -4.04 -5.39 1.84
C MET A 80 -2.68 -4.84 1.46
N ILE A 81 -1.64 -5.31 2.16
CA ILE A 81 -0.27 -4.85 2.00
C ILE A 81 0.57 -5.90 1.29
N ILE A 82 1.32 -5.47 0.27
CA ILE A 82 2.39 -6.25 -0.31
C ILE A 82 3.75 -5.58 -0.08
N SER A 83 4.74 -6.38 0.27
CA SER A 83 6.09 -5.90 0.54
C SER A 83 6.99 -6.00 -0.68
N THR A 84 8.23 -5.52 -0.53
CA THR A 84 9.30 -5.65 -1.52
C THR A 84 9.92 -7.05 -1.57
N ARG A 85 9.46 -7.98 -0.75
CA ARG A 85 9.85 -9.41 -0.81
C ARG A 85 9.42 -10.04 -2.12
N GLU A 86 8.23 -9.67 -2.59
CA GLU A 86 7.68 -10.20 -3.84
C GLU A 86 8.33 -9.52 -5.07
N SER A 87 8.45 -10.28 -6.14
CA SER A 87 9.01 -9.79 -7.40
C SER A 87 8.19 -8.63 -7.99
N GLN A 88 8.81 -7.78 -8.78
CA GLN A 88 8.10 -6.70 -9.48
C GLN A 88 6.90 -7.24 -10.26
N LYS A 89 7.07 -8.37 -10.97
CA LYS A 89 6.01 -9.00 -11.77
C LYS A 89 4.84 -9.44 -10.90
N THR A 90 5.11 -10.14 -9.80
CA THR A 90 4.06 -10.59 -8.86
C THR A 90 3.33 -9.39 -8.26
N ARG A 91 4.05 -8.35 -7.86
CA ARG A 91 3.49 -7.11 -7.32
C ARG A 91 2.57 -6.41 -8.33
N GLU A 92 2.95 -6.37 -9.61
CA GLU A 92 2.13 -5.80 -10.69
C GLU A 92 0.80 -6.55 -10.84
N HIS A 93 0.83 -7.87 -10.83
CA HIS A 93 -0.37 -8.69 -10.95
C HIS A 93 -1.30 -8.53 -9.74
N VAL A 94 -0.78 -8.61 -8.52
CA VAL A 94 -1.62 -8.55 -7.32
C VAL A 94 -2.19 -7.15 -7.03
N LEU A 95 -1.54 -6.08 -7.52
CA LEU A 95 -2.13 -4.73 -7.52
C LEU A 95 -3.44 -4.69 -8.31
N GLN A 96 -3.51 -5.39 -9.44
CA GLN A 96 -4.74 -5.51 -10.23
C GLN A 96 -5.81 -6.37 -9.53
N LEU A 97 -5.41 -7.23 -8.60
CA LEU A 97 -6.30 -8.09 -7.82
C LEU A 97 -6.80 -7.44 -6.52
N GLY A 98 -6.36 -6.21 -6.23
CA GLY A 98 -6.90 -5.42 -5.11
C GLY A 98 -5.95 -5.20 -3.94
N ILE A 99 -4.65 -5.41 -4.09
CA ILE A 99 -3.67 -4.87 -3.14
C ILE A 99 -3.82 -3.34 -3.12
N SER A 100 -3.91 -2.77 -1.94
CA SER A 100 -4.16 -1.34 -1.72
C SER A 100 -3.00 -0.59 -1.07
N GLN A 101 -2.02 -1.32 -0.53
CA GLN A 101 -0.84 -0.75 0.11
C GLN A 101 0.40 -1.48 -0.38
N ILE A 102 1.48 -0.74 -0.58
CA ILE A 102 2.71 -1.27 -1.17
C ILE A 102 3.94 -0.63 -0.51
N SER A 103 4.95 -1.44 -0.22
CA SER A 103 6.27 -0.94 0.20
C SER A 103 7.10 -0.54 -1.01
N GLY A 104 7.91 0.49 -0.88
CA GLY A 104 8.85 0.94 -1.91
C GLY A 104 10.17 1.41 -1.30
N GLY A 105 11.28 1.21 -1.99
CA GLY A 105 12.60 1.64 -1.53
C GLY A 105 13.09 0.94 -0.27
N SER A 106 12.63 -0.28 0.02
CA SER A 106 12.96 -0.98 1.26
C SER A 106 14.43 -1.36 1.33
N ARG A 107 15.01 -1.22 2.52
CA ARG A 107 16.35 -1.69 2.86
C ARG A 107 16.30 -2.49 4.15
N THR A 108 16.93 -3.66 4.16
CA THR A 108 16.92 -4.61 5.28
C THR A 108 18.26 -4.72 5.98
N SER A 109 19.30 -4.06 5.44
CA SER A 109 20.63 -3.95 6.08
C SER A 109 20.61 -2.95 7.24
N VAL A 110 21.49 -3.19 8.22
CA VAL A 110 21.66 -2.29 9.36
C VAL A 110 22.12 -0.91 8.88
N GLY A 111 21.39 0.15 9.26
CA GLY A 111 21.68 1.54 8.81
C GLY A 111 21.40 1.80 7.33
N GLY A 112 20.82 0.87 6.60
CA GLY A 112 20.68 0.94 5.14
C GLY A 112 19.96 2.16 4.58
N TYR A 113 19.12 2.82 5.37
CA TYR A 113 18.45 4.06 4.94
C TYR A 113 19.32 5.32 5.08
N THR A 114 20.42 5.25 5.81
CA THR A 114 21.36 6.36 5.97
C THR A 114 22.50 6.32 4.98
N GLU A 115 22.77 5.15 4.39
CA GLU A 115 23.86 4.96 3.44
C GLU A 115 23.43 5.36 2.02
N PRO A 116 24.25 6.18 1.30
CA PRO A 116 23.92 6.63 -0.04
C PRO A 116 23.98 5.51 -1.09
N VAL A 117 24.83 4.50 -0.86
CA VAL A 117 24.98 3.33 -1.72
C VAL A 117 24.34 2.14 -1.04
N ARG A 118 23.61 1.34 -1.83
CA ARG A 118 23.01 0.11 -1.31
C ARG A 118 24.10 -0.90 -1.00
N ASP A 119 24.14 -1.33 0.25
CA ASP A 119 24.94 -2.45 0.73
C ASP A 119 24.04 -3.43 1.46
N ASP A 120 23.84 -4.59 0.91
CA ASP A 120 22.98 -5.63 1.45
C ASP A 120 23.80 -6.73 2.20
N SER A 121 25.10 -6.52 2.44
CA SER A 121 25.97 -7.48 3.14
C SER A 121 25.54 -7.81 4.57
N SER A 122 24.73 -6.94 5.20
CA SER A 122 24.14 -7.14 6.52
C SER A 122 22.61 -7.24 6.49
N ALA A 123 22.04 -7.58 5.34
CA ALA A 123 20.61 -7.68 5.14
C ALA A 123 20.02 -8.82 5.99
N GLN A 124 18.90 -8.58 6.65
CA GLN A 124 18.20 -9.59 7.45
C GLN A 124 17.48 -10.63 6.58
N PHE A 125 17.10 -10.27 5.38
CA PHE A 125 16.47 -11.13 4.37
C PHE A 125 16.55 -10.45 3.00
N ASP A 126 16.44 -11.25 1.96
CA ASP A 126 16.48 -10.77 0.59
C ASP A 126 15.24 -9.96 0.22
N VAL A 127 15.47 -8.93 -0.58
CA VAL A 127 14.44 -8.07 -1.14
C VAL A 127 14.44 -8.24 -2.66
N SER A 128 13.35 -8.77 -3.21
CA SER A 128 13.23 -9.01 -4.65
C SER A 128 13.03 -7.72 -5.46
N ASP A 129 12.35 -6.73 -4.88
CA ASP A 129 12.18 -5.43 -5.51
C ASP A 129 13.08 -4.38 -4.86
N THR A 130 14.19 -4.08 -5.50
CA THR A 130 15.25 -3.18 -5.00
C THR A 130 15.14 -1.76 -5.53
N ARG A 131 14.07 -1.44 -6.27
CA ARG A 131 13.84 -0.10 -6.84
C ARG A 131 13.78 0.96 -5.74
N THR A 132 14.23 2.16 -6.08
CA THR A 132 14.05 3.35 -5.25
C THR A 132 12.58 3.71 -5.10
N LEU A 133 12.26 4.55 -4.12
CA LEU A 133 10.88 5.02 -3.94
C LEU A 133 10.38 5.77 -5.18
N ASP A 134 11.20 6.58 -5.81
CA ASP A 134 10.82 7.33 -7.02
C ASP A 134 10.50 6.42 -8.20
N GLU A 135 11.30 5.37 -8.41
CA GLU A 135 11.03 4.37 -9.45
C GLU A 135 9.71 3.61 -9.19
N VAL A 136 9.41 3.29 -7.93
CA VAL A 136 8.14 2.64 -7.56
C VAL A 136 6.95 3.58 -7.77
N VAL A 137 7.07 4.85 -7.37
CA VAL A 137 6.02 5.87 -7.59
C VAL A 137 5.77 6.08 -9.09
N ASN A 138 6.84 6.22 -9.88
CA ASN A 138 6.78 6.35 -11.34
C ASN A 138 6.05 5.15 -11.97
N TRP A 139 6.45 3.94 -11.60
CA TRP A 139 5.84 2.70 -12.08
C TRP A 139 4.34 2.61 -11.74
N LEU A 140 3.94 2.91 -10.51
CA LEU A 140 2.53 2.92 -10.10
C LEU A 140 1.71 3.90 -10.93
N MET A 141 2.22 5.10 -11.19
CA MET A 141 1.53 6.11 -12.00
C MET A 141 1.41 5.69 -13.46
N LYS A 142 2.42 5.03 -14.03
CA LYS A 142 2.36 4.43 -15.38
C LYS A 142 1.29 3.34 -15.49
N MET A 143 1.03 2.62 -14.41
CA MET A 143 -0.07 1.65 -14.31
C MET A 143 -1.45 2.29 -14.08
N GLY A 144 -1.51 3.60 -13.87
CA GLY A 144 -2.75 4.35 -13.63
C GLY A 144 -3.19 4.39 -12.16
N PHE A 145 -2.35 3.96 -11.22
CA PHE A 145 -2.60 4.11 -9.79
C PHE A 145 -2.17 5.50 -9.29
N ILE A 146 -2.81 5.96 -8.23
CA ILE A 146 -2.45 7.20 -7.53
C ILE A 146 -1.65 6.82 -6.27
N PRO A 147 -0.31 6.95 -6.26
CA PRO A 147 0.46 6.78 -5.03
C PRO A 147 0.02 7.81 -3.98
N SER A 148 -0.25 7.35 -2.76
CA SER A 148 -0.71 8.22 -1.67
C SER A 148 0.16 8.05 -0.43
N PHE A 149 0.60 9.17 0.12
CA PHE A 149 1.34 9.25 1.38
C PHE A 149 0.46 9.80 2.51
N CYS A 150 -0.86 9.71 2.36
CA CYS A 150 -1.83 10.34 3.24
C CYS A 150 -1.87 9.69 4.63
N THR A 151 -1.77 10.51 5.67
CA THR A 151 -1.95 10.14 7.09
C THR A 151 -3.12 10.87 7.75
N ALA A 152 -3.97 11.52 6.96
CA ALA A 152 -5.03 12.39 7.47
C ALA A 152 -6.02 11.69 8.42
N CYS A 153 -6.33 10.43 8.18
CA CYS A 153 -7.25 9.67 9.03
C CYS A 153 -6.73 9.53 10.46
N TYR A 154 -5.45 9.20 10.64
CA TYR A 154 -4.83 9.14 11.98
C TYR A 154 -4.85 10.50 12.68
N ARG A 155 -4.51 11.56 11.98
CA ARG A 155 -4.47 12.94 12.49
C ARG A 155 -5.86 13.49 12.82
N ALA A 156 -6.90 13.05 12.11
CA ALA A 156 -8.29 13.46 12.33
C ALA A 156 -9.06 12.52 13.26
N GLY A 157 -8.41 11.51 13.87
CA GLY A 157 -9.05 10.50 14.72
C GLY A 157 -10.10 9.66 13.98
N ARG A 158 -9.95 9.49 12.67
CA ARG A 158 -10.77 8.61 11.83
C ARG A 158 -10.13 7.22 11.79
N THR A 159 -10.25 6.47 12.89
CA THR A 159 -9.70 5.12 13.05
C THR A 159 -10.77 4.16 13.54
N GLY A 160 -10.54 2.85 13.47
CA GLY A 160 -11.45 1.82 13.92
C GLY A 160 -12.83 1.89 13.24
N ASP A 161 -13.89 1.81 14.02
CA ASP A 161 -15.29 1.82 13.57
C ASP A 161 -15.66 3.09 12.78
N ARG A 162 -15.11 4.23 13.16
CA ARG A 162 -15.34 5.50 12.46
C ARG A 162 -14.78 5.46 11.04
N PHE A 163 -13.58 4.90 10.85
CA PHE A 163 -12.99 4.72 9.53
C PHE A 163 -13.79 3.71 8.70
N MET A 164 -14.12 2.56 9.29
CA MET A 164 -14.88 1.50 8.61
C MET A 164 -16.30 1.95 8.23
N SER A 165 -16.96 2.77 9.03
CA SER A 165 -18.26 3.35 8.68
C SER A 165 -18.19 4.26 7.46
N LEU A 166 -17.16 5.11 7.37
CA LEU A 166 -16.93 5.97 6.20
C LEU A 166 -16.61 5.14 4.95
N LEU A 167 -15.86 4.05 5.11
CA LEU A 167 -15.50 3.15 4.03
C LEU A 167 -16.71 2.39 3.50
N LYS A 168 -17.46 1.71 4.39
CA LYS A 168 -18.65 0.92 4.06
C LYS A 168 -19.77 1.78 3.43
N SER A 169 -19.90 3.04 3.84
CA SER A 169 -20.86 3.99 3.25
C SER A 169 -20.39 4.63 1.93
N GLY A 170 -19.15 4.42 1.51
CA GLY A 170 -18.56 5.06 0.35
C GLY A 170 -18.21 6.55 0.53
N GLN A 171 -18.49 7.14 1.68
CA GLN A 171 -18.19 8.57 1.95
C GLN A 171 -16.68 8.85 2.03
N ILE A 172 -15.88 7.83 2.29
CA ILE A 172 -14.43 7.96 2.39
C ILE A 172 -13.77 8.51 1.12
N VAL A 173 -14.39 8.30 -0.06
CA VAL A 173 -13.88 8.80 -1.35
C VAL A 173 -13.74 10.31 -1.37
N ASN A 174 -14.63 11.05 -0.67
CA ASN A 174 -14.58 12.51 -0.59
C ASN A 174 -13.38 13.03 0.23
N CYS A 175 -12.72 12.17 0.99
CA CYS A 175 -11.49 12.49 1.73
C CYS A 175 -10.28 11.83 1.06
N CYS A 176 -10.34 10.52 0.79
CA CYS A 176 -9.19 9.75 0.34
C CYS A 176 -8.69 10.18 -1.05
N GLN A 177 -9.60 10.39 -2.00
CA GLN A 177 -9.19 10.76 -3.36
C GLN A 177 -8.50 12.14 -3.39
N PRO A 178 -9.07 13.24 -2.86
CA PRO A 178 -8.37 14.51 -2.85
C PRO A 178 -7.09 14.47 -1.99
N ASN A 179 -7.08 13.79 -0.84
CA ASN A 179 -5.88 13.66 -0.03
C ASN A 179 -4.75 12.90 -0.74
N ALA A 180 -5.08 11.87 -1.51
CA ALA A 180 -4.09 11.15 -2.32
C ALA A 180 -3.44 12.09 -3.35
N LEU A 181 -4.24 12.91 -4.04
CA LEU A 181 -3.75 13.89 -5.00
C LEU A 181 -2.88 14.99 -4.34
N MET A 182 -3.28 15.46 -3.14
CA MET A 182 -2.47 16.44 -2.39
C MET A 182 -1.12 15.86 -2.00
N THR A 183 -1.09 14.68 -1.39
CA THR A 183 0.18 14.08 -0.94
C THR A 183 1.05 13.62 -2.10
N LEU A 184 0.46 13.19 -3.22
CA LEU A 184 1.21 12.96 -4.44
C LEU A 184 1.83 14.26 -4.96
N LYS A 185 1.06 15.34 -5.00
CA LYS A 185 1.57 16.65 -5.44
C LYS A 185 2.72 17.14 -4.57
N GLU A 186 2.63 17.00 -3.24
CA GLU A 186 3.74 17.30 -2.32
C GLU A 186 4.99 16.49 -2.67
N TYR A 187 4.82 15.17 -2.89
CA TYR A 187 5.94 14.32 -3.31
C TYR A 187 6.58 14.79 -4.64
N LEU A 188 5.74 15.14 -5.62
CA LEU A 188 6.22 15.61 -6.92
C LEU A 188 7.01 16.92 -6.84
N GLU A 189 6.65 17.81 -5.92
CA GLU A 189 7.36 19.08 -5.73
C GLU A 189 8.69 18.91 -4.97
N ASP A 190 8.73 18.02 -3.99
CA ASP A 190 9.82 17.97 -3.02
C ASP A 190 10.86 16.87 -3.33
N TYR A 191 10.47 15.79 -4.01
CA TYR A 191 11.31 14.56 -4.07
C TYR A 191 11.42 13.93 -5.46
N ALA A 192 10.45 14.16 -6.35
CA ALA A 192 10.37 13.42 -7.59
C ALA A 192 11.44 13.84 -8.61
N SER A 193 11.91 12.86 -9.38
CA SER A 193 12.68 13.12 -10.59
C SER A 193 11.84 13.88 -11.64
N PRO A 194 12.47 14.57 -12.60
CA PRO A 194 11.74 15.31 -13.65
C PRO A 194 10.74 14.44 -14.42
N GLU A 195 11.11 13.20 -14.76
CA GLU A 195 10.23 12.25 -15.45
C GLU A 195 9.02 11.88 -14.58
N THR A 196 9.25 11.53 -13.31
CA THR A 196 8.21 11.19 -12.36
C THR A 196 7.24 12.36 -12.14
N LYS A 197 7.78 13.59 -12.07
CA LYS A 197 6.98 14.80 -11.94
C LYS A 197 6.07 15.02 -13.15
N GLU A 198 6.56 14.89 -14.36
CA GLU A 198 5.77 15.06 -15.58
C GLU A 198 4.60 14.08 -15.65
N ILE A 199 4.85 12.80 -15.38
CA ILE A 199 3.81 11.75 -15.36
C ILE A 199 2.78 12.05 -14.26
N GLY A 200 3.24 12.43 -13.06
CA GLY A 200 2.39 12.72 -11.92
C GLY A 200 1.48 13.93 -12.14
N GLU A 201 1.99 15.00 -12.73
CA GLU A 201 1.18 16.18 -13.08
C GLU A 201 0.06 15.82 -14.06
N SER A 202 0.37 15.02 -15.09
CA SER A 202 -0.61 14.53 -16.05
C SER A 202 -1.68 13.66 -15.37
N LEU A 203 -1.28 12.78 -14.45
CA LEU A 203 -2.20 11.94 -13.69
C LEU A 203 -3.09 12.78 -12.78
N ILE A 204 -2.54 13.74 -12.03
CA ILE A 204 -3.31 14.64 -11.16
C ILE A 204 -4.35 15.42 -11.96
N ALA A 205 -3.97 15.99 -13.11
CA ALA A 205 -4.88 16.75 -13.97
C ALA A 205 -6.06 15.91 -14.48
N LYS A 206 -5.87 14.62 -14.69
CA LYS A 206 -6.91 13.66 -15.06
C LYS A 206 -7.78 13.27 -13.87
N GLU A 207 -7.17 12.93 -12.75
CA GLU A 207 -7.85 12.32 -11.61
C GLU A 207 -8.61 13.34 -10.75
N ILE A 208 -8.18 14.60 -10.69
CA ILE A 208 -8.90 15.67 -9.96
C ILE A 208 -10.33 15.84 -10.46
N ARG A 209 -10.57 15.60 -11.74
CA ARG A 209 -11.90 15.71 -12.37
C ARG A 209 -12.86 14.63 -11.88
N LYS A 210 -12.36 13.54 -11.34
CA LYS A 210 -13.14 12.39 -10.82
C LYS A 210 -13.56 12.56 -9.36
N VAL A 211 -13.08 13.59 -8.65
CA VAL A 211 -13.54 13.89 -7.28
C VAL A 211 -15.05 14.16 -7.31
N PRO A 212 -15.89 13.33 -6.63
CA PRO A 212 -17.33 13.36 -6.86
C PRO A 212 -17.99 14.65 -6.37
N ASN A 213 -17.60 15.13 -5.19
CA ASN A 213 -18.17 16.33 -4.59
C ASN A 213 -17.54 17.58 -5.21
N GLU A 214 -18.36 18.43 -5.82
CA GLU A 214 -17.92 19.63 -6.54
C GLU A 214 -17.18 20.61 -5.62
N LYS A 215 -17.69 20.90 -4.43
CA LYS A 215 -17.04 21.81 -3.46
C LYS A 215 -15.70 21.29 -2.99
N VAL A 216 -15.60 19.96 -2.80
CA VAL A 216 -14.33 19.31 -2.45
C VAL A 216 -13.35 19.41 -3.60
N ARG A 217 -13.83 19.19 -4.83
CA ARG A 217 -13.02 19.29 -6.05
C ARG A 217 -12.46 20.70 -6.27
N GLU A 218 -13.30 21.73 -6.14
CA GLU A 218 -12.88 23.14 -6.26
C GLU A 218 -11.82 23.48 -5.20
N ARG A 219 -12.05 23.05 -3.96
CA ARG A 219 -11.08 23.28 -2.88
C ARG A 219 -9.77 22.54 -3.11
N ALA A 220 -9.83 21.32 -3.63
CA ALA A 220 -8.64 20.54 -3.96
C ALA A 220 -7.84 21.19 -5.10
N ILE A 221 -8.50 21.74 -6.11
CA ILE A 221 -7.82 22.51 -7.19
C ILE A 221 -7.08 23.71 -6.59
N GLN A 222 -7.73 24.46 -5.69
CA GLN A 222 -7.07 25.58 -5.01
C GLN A 222 -5.85 25.11 -4.23
N TYR A 223 -5.94 24.04 -3.47
CA TYR A 223 -4.82 23.49 -2.70
C TYR A 223 -3.68 23.01 -3.60
N LEU A 224 -3.97 22.41 -4.77
CA LEU A 224 -2.94 22.03 -5.74
C LEU A 224 -2.12 23.22 -6.23
N GLU A 225 -2.74 24.40 -6.44
CA GLU A 225 -2.01 25.63 -6.79
C GLU A 225 -1.19 26.14 -5.59
N GLU A 226 -1.76 26.14 -4.40
CA GLU A 226 -1.04 26.55 -3.18
C GLU A 226 0.16 25.65 -2.87
N LEU A 227 0.11 24.36 -3.23
CA LEU A 227 1.25 23.44 -3.11
C LEU A 227 2.40 23.83 -4.05
N LYS A 228 2.13 24.31 -5.26
CA LYS A 228 3.15 24.85 -6.18
C LYS A 228 3.85 26.08 -5.61
N GLU A 229 3.13 26.88 -4.80
CA GLU A 229 3.66 28.05 -4.10
C GLU A 229 4.48 27.69 -2.84
N GLY A 230 4.63 26.39 -2.54
CA GLY A 230 5.43 25.92 -1.41
C GLY A 230 4.64 25.68 -0.13
N LYS A 231 3.31 25.87 -0.12
CA LYS A 231 2.49 25.47 1.03
C LYS A 231 2.41 23.94 1.11
N ARG A 232 2.19 23.41 2.29
CA ARG A 232 2.17 21.96 2.56
C ARG A 232 1.08 21.61 3.57
N ASP A 233 0.83 20.30 3.72
CA ASP A 233 -0.02 19.71 4.77
C ASP A 233 -1.52 20.02 4.60
N PHE A 234 -2.00 20.07 3.38
CA PHE A 234 -3.43 20.15 3.11
C PHE A 234 -4.11 18.79 3.31
N ARG A 235 -5.34 18.83 3.85
CA ARG A 235 -6.15 17.62 4.07
C ARG A 235 -7.65 17.91 4.08
N PHE A 236 -8.41 16.87 3.80
CA PHE A 236 -9.87 16.81 3.85
C PHE A 236 -10.36 15.84 4.93
#